data_7b50f9c5b3df21fd42ee2b18bd9b5d6e
#
_entry.id   7b50f9c5b3df21fd42ee2b18bd9b5d6e
#
_cell.length_a   1.000
_cell.length_b   1.000
_cell.length_c   1.000
_cell.angle_alpha   90.00
_cell.angle_beta   90.00
_cell.angle_gamma   90.00
#
_symmetry.space_group_name_H-M   'P 1'
#
loop_
_entity.id
_entity.type
_entity.pdbx_description
1 polymer ?
#
loop_
_entity_poly.entity_id
_entity_poly.type
_entity_poly.pdbx_seq_one_letter_code
_entity_poly.pdbx_strand_id
1 'polypeptide(L)'
;MKIIMLGAPGAGKGTQAKKIAAKYQIPHISTGDIFRANIKNGTELGMKAKAFMDAGGLVPDEITIGMLLGRIHEADCQNGYVLDGFPRTIPQAESLTKALGEMGESIDYAVNVDVPDENIVKRMSGRRACPACGATYHIEFNPPKKEGICDVCGQVLVLRDDDKPETVKKRLDVYHDQTQPLIEYYQKAGVLAQVDGTMDMEDVFQAIVKILGA
;
A
#
# COMPACT_ATOMS: atom_id res chain seq x y z
N MET A 1 -11.89 2.94 -13.10
CA MET A 1 -11.71 3.75 -11.87
C MET A 1 -10.28 3.56 -11.35
N LYS A 2 -9.52 4.65 -11.18
CA LYS A 2 -8.11 4.64 -10.76
C LYS A 2 -8.00 5.24 -9.37
N ILE A 3 -7.58 4.43 -8.40
CA ILE A 3 -7.59 4.77 -6.98
C ILE A 3 -6.18 4.71 -6.43
N ILE A 4 -5.81 5.69 -5.61
CA ILE A 4 -4.59 5.68 -4.80
C ILE A 4 -4.97 5.49 -3.33
N MET A 5 -4.26 4.59 -2.63
CA MET A 5 -4.39 4.43 -1.19
C MET A 5 -3.28 5.19 -0.47
N LEU A 6 -3.64 6.21 0.31
CA LEU A 6 -2.74 6.98 1.16
C LEU A 6 -2.89 6.61 2.64
N GLY A 7 -1.91 6.98 3.44
CA GLY A 7 -1.88 6.74 4.88
C GLY A 7 -0.58 6.11 5.36
N ALA A 8 -0.34 6.14 6.66
CA ALA A 8 0.89 5.66 7.31
C ALA A 8 1.16 4.17 7.05
N PRO A 9 2.41 3.70 7.15
CA PRO A 9 2.70 2.27 7.15
C PRO A 9 1.92 1.58 8.29
N GLY A 10 1.22 0.47 7.99
CA GLY A 10 0.38 -0.21 9.00
C GLY A 10 -1.05 0.33 9.15
N ALA A 11 -1.44 1.40 8.46
CA ALA A 11 -2.81 1.95 8.52
C ALA A 11 -3.90 1.02 7.96
N GLY A 12 -3.55 -0.08 7.29
CA GLY A 12 -4.51 -1.03 6.72
C GLY A 12 -4.77 -0.86 5.22
N LYS A 13 -4.04 0.03 4.53
CA LYS A 13 -4.19 0.31 3.09
C LYS A 13 -4.28 -0.95 2.23
N GLY A 14 -3.32 -1.87 2.35
CA GLY A 14 -3.29 -3.09 1.55
C GLY A 14 -4.49 -4.01 1.78
N THR A 15 -5.04 -4.03 2.99
CA THR A 15 -6.26 -4.79 3.30
C THR A 15 -7.45 -4.17 2.58
N GLN A 16 -7.61 -2.86 2.67
CA GLN A 16 -8.68 -2.13 2.00
C GLN A 16 -8.53 -2.18 0.47
N ALA A 17 -7.31 -1.99 -0.04
CA ALA A 17 -7.02 -2.08 -1.47
C ALA A 17 -7.44 -3.43 -2.08
N LYS A 18 -7.18 -4.56 -1.38
CA LYS A 18 -7.62 -5.89 -1.82
C LYS A 18 -9.14 -6.03 -1.85
N LYS A 19 -9.84 -5.49 -0.84
CA LYS A 19 -11.30 -5.50 -0.79
C LYS A 19 -11.92 -4.64 -1.91
N ILE A 20 -11.36 -3.45 -2.14
CA ILE A 20 -11.75 -2.54 -3.22
C ILE A 20 -11.54 -3.22 -4.57
N ALA A 21 -10.35 -3.76 -4.81
CA ALA A 21 -10.02 -4.46 -6.04
C ALA A 21 -11.00 -5.60 -6.35
N ALA A 22 -11.34 -6.40 -5.34
CA ALA A 22 -12.32 -7.49 -5.48
C ALA A 22 -13.74 -6.98 -5.76
N LYS A 23 -14.19 -5.93 -5.07
CA LYS A 23 -15.54 -5.36 -5.27
C LYS A 23 -15.72 -4.75 -6.65
N TYR A 24 -14.75 -3.97 -7.11
CA TYR A 24 -14.83 -3.24 -8.38
C TYR A 24 -14.20 -3.98 -9.57
N GLN A 25 -13.70 -5.19 -9.34
CA GLN A 25 -13.06 -6.05 -10.36
C GLN A 25 -11.92 -5.36 -11.12
N ILE A 26 -11.08 -4.63 -10.38
CA ILE A 26 -9.89 -3.93 -10.88
C ILE A 26 -8.63 -4.47 -10.19
N PRO A 27 -7.46 -4.46 -10.82
CA PRO A 27 -6.24 -4.99 -10.22
C PRO A 27 -5.78 -4.16 -9.01
N HIS A 28 -5.29 -4.86 -7.97
CA HIS A 28 -4.55 -4.30 -6.86
C HIS A 28 -3.05 -4.29 -7.19
N ILE A 29 -2.45 -3.12 -7.26
CA ILE A 29 -1.04 -2.92 -7.58
C ILE A 29 -0.33 -2.43 -6.32
N SER A 30 0.41 -3.30 -5.66
CA SER A 30 1.20 -2.99 -4.47
C SER A 30 2.68 -2.97 -4.81
N THR A 31 3.29 -1.78 -4.78
CA THR A 31 4.75 -1.64 -5.00
C THR A 31 5.55 -2.41 -3.96
N GLY A 32 5.10 -2.44 -2.72
CA GLY A 32 5.72 -3.23 -1.66
C GLY A 32 5.69 -4.74 -1.94
N ASP A 33 4.59 -5.26 -2.48
CA ASP A 33 4.48 -6.69 -2.81
C ASP A 33 5.33 -7.03 -4.04
N ILE A 34 5.38 -6.14 -5.05
CA ILE A 34 6.24 -6.31 -6.22
C ILE A 34 7.71 -6.36 -5.80
N PHE A 35 8.18 -5.44 -4.97
CA PHE A 35 9.56 -5.46 -4.47
C PHE A 35 9.85 -6.70 -3.64
N ARG A 36 8.97 -7.11 -2.74
CA ARG A 36 9.14 -8.34 -1.95
C ARG A 36 9.21 -9.60 -2.82
N ALA A 37 8.39 -9.69 -3.87
CA ALA A 37 8.46 -10.78 -4.82
C ALA A 37 9.80 -10.81 -5.57
N ASN A 38 10.29 -9.64 -5.99
CA ASN A 38 11.60 -9.51 -6.63
C ASN A 38 12.76 -9.87 -5.68
N ILE A 39 12.71 -9.47 -4.41
CA ILE A 39 13.69 -9.85 -3.39
C ILE A 39 13.70 -11.37 -3.21
N LYS A 40 12.53 -11.99 -3.07
CA LYS A 40 12.38 -13.43 -2.92
C LYS A 40 12.95 -14.21 -4.11
N ASN A 41 12.77 -13.68 -5.32
CA ASN A 41 13.25 -14.31 -6.54
C ASN A 41 14.71 -13.94 -6.86
N GLY A 42 15.38 -13.12 -6.04
CA GLY A 42 16.79 -12.74 -6.23
C GLY A 42 17.06 -11.92 -7.49
N THR A 43 16.06 -11.19 -8.00
CA THR A 43 16.24 -10.35 -9.20
C THR A 43 17.15 -9.15 -8.91
N GLU A 44 17.74 -8.56 -9.94
CA GLU A 44 18.55 -7.33 -9.80
C GLU A 44 17.73 -6.20 -9.15
N LEU A 45 16.47 -6.03 -9.54
CA LEU A 45 15.54 -5.08 -8.94
C LEU A 45 15.34 -5.37 -7.45
N GLY A 46 15.12 -6.64 -7.08
CA GLY A 46 14.94 -7.05 -5.69
C GLY A 46 16.18 -6.79 -4.84
N MET A 47 17.36 -7.08 -5.36
CA MET A 47 18.62 -6.83 -4.65
C MET A 47 18.86 -5.34 -4.42
N LYS A 48 18.58 -4.48 -5.40
CA LYS A 48 18.66 -3.02 -5.25
C LYS A 48 17.65 -2.50 -4.22
N ALA A 49 16.41 -2.99 -4.24
CA ALA A 49 15.34 -2.52 -3.34
C ALA A 49 15.55 -2.97 -1.89
N LYS A 50 16.14 -4.14 -1.67
CA LYS A 50 16.25 -4.77 -0.35
C LYS A 50 16.90 -3.88 0.70
N ALA A 51 18.04 -3.27 0.40
CA ALA A 51 18.77 -2.44 1.34
C ALA A 51 17.95 -1.24 1.84
N PHE A 52 17.19 -0.60 0.95
CA PHE A 52 16.30 0.51 1.31
C PHE A 52 15.14 0.05 2.18
N MET A 53 14.50 -1.07 1.83
CA MET A 53 13.35 -1.59 2.57
C MET A 53 13.73 -2.08 3.96
N ASP A 54 14.85 -2.77 4.10
CA ASP A 54 15.37 -3.27 5.40
C ASP A 54 15.73 -2.10 6.33
N ALA A 55 16.21 -0.98 5.77
CA ALA A 55 16.49 0.24 6.51
C ALA A 55 15.23 1.08 6.85
N GLY A 56 14.05 0.69 6.36
CA GLY A 56 12.79 1.44 6.53
C GLY A 56 12.64 2.65 5.62
N GLY A 57 13.54 2.82 4.66
CA GLY A 57 13.52 3.89 3.65
C GLY A 57 12.67 3.57 2.43
N LEU A 58 12.64 4.51 1.47
CA LEU A 58 12.00 4.34 0.17
C LEU A 58 13.02 3.87 -0.87
N VAL A 59 12.57 3.00 -1.77
CA VAL A 59 13.32 2.67 -2.99
C VAL A 59 13.38 3.93 -3.87
N PRO A 60 14.51 4.24 -4.53
CA PRO A 60 14.63 5.43 -5.37
C PRO A 60 13.48 5.63 -6.35
N ASP A 61 13.08 6.89 -6.52
CA ASP A 61 11.90 7.26 -7.32
C ASP A 61 11.97 6.75 -8.75
N GLU A 62 13.12 6.88 -9.41
CA GLU A 62 13.33 6.42 -10.79
C GLU A 62 13.00 4.93 -10.97
N ILE A 63 13.43 4.10 -10.02
CA ILE A 63 13.18 2.65 -10.03
C ILE A 63 11.69 2.38 -9.83
N THR A 64 11.10 3.05 -8.84
CA THR A 64 9.70 2.83 -8.46
C THR A 64 8.75 3.33 -9.54
N ILE A 65 9.02 4.50 -10.12
CA ILE A 65 8.24 5.09 -11.21
C ILE A 65 8.30 4.19 -12.46
N GLY A 66 9.50 3.81 -12.89
CA GLY A 66 9.64 2.97 -14.09
C GLY A 66 8.92 1.63 -13.95
N MET A 67 9.02 0.99 -12.79
CA MET A 67 8.31 -0.26 -12.50
C MET A 67 6.79 -0.08 -12.54
N LEU A 68 6.27 0.98 -11.91
CA LEU A 68 4.84 1.21 -11.85
C LEU A 68 4.25 1.59 -13.20
N LEU A 69 4.88 2.49 -13.93
CA LEU A 69 4.40 2.91 -15.25
C LEU A 69 4.33 1.70 -16.20
N GLY A 70 5.33 0.81 -16.17
CA GLY A 70 5.24 -0.46 -16.90
C GLY A 70 4.02 -1.29 -16.51
N ARG A 71 3.69 -1.40 -15.23
CA ARG A 71 2.58 -2.21 -14.71
C ARG A 71 1.21 -1.64 -15.07
N ILE A 72 1.00 -0.34 -14.99
CA ILE A 72 -0.31 0.27 -15.30
C ILE A 72 -0.66 0.26 -16.79
N HIS A 73 0.31 0.00 -17.67
CA HIS A 73 0.07 -0.18 -19.11
C HIS A 73 -0.35 -1.61 -19.50
N GLU A 74 -0.37 -2.55 -18.55
CA GLU A 74 -0.83 -3.91 -18.83
C GLU A 74 -2.34 -3.96 -19.08
N ALA A 75 -2.77 -4.93 -19.87
CA ALA A 75 -4.15 -5.03 -20.38
C ALA A 75 -5.22 -5.08 -19.27
N ASP A 76 -4.90 -5.69 -18.12
CA ASP A 76 -5.82 -5.78 -16.99
C ASP A 76 -6.08 -4.43 -16.28
N CYS A 77 -5.26 -3.41 -16.56
CA CYS A 77 -5.38 -2.08 -15.98
C CYS A 77 -6.30 -1.13 -16.77
N GLN A 78 -6.78 -1.53 -17.94
CA GLN A 78 -7.59 -0.67 -18.82
C GLN A 78 -8.87 -0.14 -18.16
N ASN A 79 -9.51 -0.95 -17.30
CA ASN A 79 -10.73 -0.58 -16.59
C ASN A 79 -10.47 0.16 -15.26
N GLY A 80 -9.20 0.40 -14.94
CA GLY A 80 -8.75 1.02 -13.71
C GLY A 80 -7.93 0.09 -12.82
N TYR A 81 -7.54 0.58 -11.65
CA TYR A 81 -6.69 -0.13 -10.69
C TYR A 81 -6.70 0.55 -9.32
N VAL A 82 -6.21 -0.16 -8.31
CA VAL A 82 -5.93 0.39 -6.98
C VAL A 82 -4.43 0.37 -6.74
N LEU A 83 -3.82 1.54 -6.54
CA LEU A 83 -2.42 1.68 -6.17
C LEU A 83 -2.25 1.64 -4.66
N ASP A 84 -1.39 0.77 -4.16
CA ASP A 84 -1.01 0.65 -2.75
C ASP A 84 0.51 0.82 -2.60
N GLY A 85 0.89 1.83 -1.83
CA GLY A 85 2.29 2.16 -1.59
C GLY A 85 2.98 2.93 -2.73
N PHE A 86 2.21 3.52 -3.63
CA PHE A 86 2.64 4.49 -4.63
C PHE A 86 1.48 5.46 -4.94
N PRO A 87 1.76 6.76 -5.11
CA PRO A 87 3.06 7.41 -4.87
C PRO A 87 3.39 7.53 -3.38
N ARG A 88 4.66 7.72 -3.05
CA ARG A 88 5.14 8.01 -1.70
C ARG A 88 5.88 9.33 -1.59
N THR A 89 6.17 9.97 -2.72
CA THR A 89 6.84 11.27 -2.80
C THR A 89 6.13 12.17 -3.80
N ILE A 90 6.30 13.49 -3.66
CA ILE A 90 5.74 14.46 -4.62
C ILE A 90 6.26 14.19 -6.04
N PRO A 91 7.57 13.96 -6.29
CA PRO A 91 8.06 13.62 -7.63
C PRO A 91 7.39 12.38 -8.25
N GLN A 92 7.09 11.36 -7.43
CA GLN A 92 6.35 10.19 -7.89
C GLN A 92 4.92 10.55 -8.32
N ALA A 93 4.22 11.40 -7.53
CA ALA A 93 2.87 11.85 -7.84
C ALA A 93 2.81 12.70 -9.12
N GLU A 94 3.76 13.61 -9.30
CA GLU A 94 3.88 14.43 -10.50
C GLU A 94 4.15 13.58 -11.74
N SER A 95 5.05 12.59 -11.63
CA SER A 95 5.36 11.66 -12.72
C SER A 95 4.14 10.83 -13.11
N LEU A 96 3.36 10.34 -12.13
CA LEU A 96 2.11 9.63 -12.39
C LEU A 96 1.08 10.53 -13.07
N THR A 97 0.88 11.74 -12.55
CA THR A 97 -0.07 12.71 -13.12
C THR A 97 0.27 13.05 -14.57
N LYS A 98 1.57 13.25 -14.85
CA LYS A 98 2.04 13.51 -16.22
C LYS A 98 1.76 12.34 -17.15
N ALA A 99 2.14 11.12 -16.74
CA ALA A 99 1.96 9.91 -17.56
C ALA A 99 0.48 9.65 -17.86
N LEU A 100 -0.40 9.80 -16.88
CA LEU A 100 -1.85 9.66 -17.09
C LEU A 100 -2.40 10.77 -17.98
N GLY A 101 -1.94 12.01 -17.82
CA GLY A 101 -2.35 13.13 -18.68
C GLY A 101 -1.98 12.92 -20.15
N GLU A 102 -0.82 12.32 -20.45
CA GLU A 102 -0.41 11.92 -21.79
C GLU A 102 -1.34 10.85 -22.41
N MET A 103 -2.01 10.06 -21.57
CA MET A 103 -3.03 9.08 -21.98
C MET A 103 -4.45 9.66 -22.01
N GLY A 104 -4.65 10.93 -21.68
CA GLY A 104 -5.97 11.54 -21.52
C GLY A 104 -6.73 11.06 -20.28
N GLU A 105 -6.02 10.58 -19.26
CA GLU A 105 -6.54 9.98 -18.06
C GLU A 105 -6.13 10.75 -16.79
N SER A 106 -6.79 10.46 -15.68
CA SER A 106 -6.47 11.03 -14.37
C SER A 106 -6.77 10.04 -13.26
N ILE A 107 -6.30 10.33 -12.04
CA ILE A 107 -6.71 9.64 -10.83
C ILE A 107 -8.12 10.10 -10.45
N ASP A 108 -9.01 9.14 -10.18
CA ASP A 108 -10.39 9.43 -9.76
C ASP A 108 -10.45 9.72 -8.25
N TYR A 109 -9.72 8.95 -7.44
CA TYR A 109 -9.72 9.08 -5.97
C TYR A 109 -8.35 8.83 -5.36
N ALA A 110 -7.97 9.66 -4.40
CA ALA A 110 -6.88 9.40 -3.45
C ALA A 110 -7.50 9.22 -2.05
N VAL A 111 -7.57 7.97 -1.58
CA VAL A 111 -8.20 7.63 -0.31
C VAL A 111 -7.15 7.58 0.78
N ASN A 112 -7.20 8.53 1.71
CA ASN A 112 -6.34 8.56 2.89
C ASN A 112 -7.00 7.79 4.04
N VAL A 113 -6.37 6.70 4.46
CA VAL A 113 -6.75 5.93 5.66
C VAL A 113 -5.96 6.51 6.83
N ASP A 114 -6.62 7.35 7.61
CA ASP A 114 -5.99 8.10 8.71
C ASP A 114 -5.95 7.28 10.00
N VAL A 115 -4.76 7.13 10.59
CA VAL A 115 -4.54 6.34 11.82
C VAL A 115 -3.42 7.00 12.61
N PRO A 116 -3.62 7.30 13.92
CA PRO A 116 -2.59 7.84 14.80
C PRO A 116 -1.36 6.92 14.93
N ASP A 117 -0.18 7.51 15.07
CA ASP A 117 1.09 6.80 15.11
C ASP A 117 1.19 5.73 16.20
N GLU A 118 0.61 5.99 17.37
CA GLU A 118 0.56 5.03 18.47
C GLU A 118 -0.19 3.74 18.10
N ASN A 119 -1.28 3.89 17.33
CA ASN A 119 -2.05 2.76 16.81
C ASN A 119 -1.27 2.03 15.71
N ILE A 120 -0.48 2.76 14.90
CA ILE A 120 0.40 2.18 13.88
C ILE A 120 1.44 1.27 14.51
N VAL A 121 2.13 1.75 15.56
CA VAL A 121 3.16 0.95 16.26
C VAL A 121 2.54 -0.36 16.79
N LYS A 122 1.37 -0.29 17.43
CA LYS A 122 0.65 -1.48 17.91
C LYS A 122 0.28 -2.43 16.76
N ARG A 123 -0.25 -1.90 15.65
CA ARG A 123 -0.65 -2.71 14.48
C ARG A 123 0.53 -3.39 13.80
N MET A 124 1.66 -2.71 13.68
CA MET A 124 2.81 -3.27 12.99
C MET A 124 3.51 -4.36 13.80
N SER A 125 3.62 -4.21 15.12
CA SER A 125 4.20 -5.23 16.00
C SER A 125 3.38 -6.53 16.02
N GLY A 126 2.06 -6.42 15.89
CA GLY A 126 1.13 -7.55 15.85
C GLY A 126 0.94 -8.16 14.45
N ARG A 127 1.43 -7.51 13.38
CA ARG A 127 1.27 -8.00 12.01
C ARG A 127 2.05 -9.28 11.77
N ARG A 128 1.40 -10.20 11.03
CA ARG A 128 2.03 -11.44 10.52
C ARG A 128 1.79 -11.52 9.03
N ALA A 129 2.78 -11.99 8.29
CA ALA A 129 2.69 -12.13 6.84
C ALA A 129 3.06 -13.54 6.40
N CYS A 130 2.40 -14.02 5.37
CA CYS A 130 2.76 -15.26 4.72
C CYS A 130 3.83 -14.99 3.65
N PRO A 131 5.06 -15.55 3.75
CA PRO A 131 6.09 -15.33 2.76
C PRO A 131 5.81 -16.04 1.42
N ALA A 132 4.87 -16.99 1.41
CA ALA A 132 4.53 -17.75 0.21
C ALA A 132 3.47 -17.05 -0.65
N CYS A 133 2.34 -16.62 -0.07
CA CYS A 133 1.20 -16.06 -0.81
C CYS A 133 0.93 -14.57 -0.55
N GLY A 134 1.68 -13.91 0.34
CA GLY A 134 1.52 -12.49 0.66
C GLY A 134 0.28 -12.16 1.51
N ALA A 135 -0.48 -13.16 2.01
CA ALA A 135 -1.57 -12.94 2.93
C ALA A 135 -1.08 -12.30 4.23
N THR A 136 -1.86 -11.38 4.78
CA THR A 136 -1.53 -10.65 6.00
C THR A 136 -2.57 -10.87 7.07
N TYR A 137 -2.10 -11.06 8.30
CA TYR A 137 -2.89 -11.29 9.51
C TYR A 137 -2.43 -10.34 10.61
N HIS A 138 -3.20 -10.28 11.68
CA HIS A 138 -2.81 -9.61 12.91
C HIS A 138 -3.15 -10.51 14.10
N ILE A 139 -2.27 -10.59 15.08
CA ILE A 139 -2.43 -11.47 16.24
C ILE A 139 -3.69 -11.19 17.05
N GLU A 140 -4.20 -9.95 17.03
CA GLU A 140 -5.35 -9.48 17.78
C GLU A 140 -6.54 -9.13 16.85
N PHE A 141 -6.33 -8.32 15.80
CA PHE A 141 -7.42 -7.73 15.00
C PHE A 141 -7.88 -8.61 13.83
N ASN A 142 -7.05 -9.53 13.37
CA ASN A 142 -7.36 -10.46 12.29
C ASN A 142 -6.50 -11.73 12.44
N PRO A 143 -6.72 -12.54 13.49
CA PRO A 143 -5.91 -13.72 13.71
C PRO A 143 -6.17 -14.80 12.66
N PRO A 144 -5.19 -15.63 12.32
CA PRO A 144 -5.40 -16.81 11.50
C PRO A 144 -6.23 -17.84 12.29
N LYS A 145 -6.94 -18.72 11.59
CA LYS A 145 -7.74 -19.82 12.21
C LYS A 145 -6.87 -20.74 13.07
N LYS A 146 -5.62 -20.97 12.65
CA LYS A 146 -4.61 -21.69 13.42
C LYS A 146 -3.42 -20.77 13.64
N GLU A 147 -3.06 -20.57 14.90
CA GLU A 147 -1.97 -19.69 15.28
C GLU A 147 -0.68 -19.99 14.47
N GLY A 148 -0.07 -18.95 13.91
CA GLY A 148 1.16 -19.02 13.15
C GLY A 148 1.05 -19.64 11.75
N ILE A 149 -0.15 -20.07 11.30
CA ILE A 149 -0.35 -20.74 10.02
C ILE A 149 -1.26 -19.90 9.11
N CYS A 150 -0.87 -19.77 7.86
CA CYS A 150 -1.64 -19.06 6.84
C CYS A 150 -2.89 -19.83 6.44
N ASP A 151 -4.08 -19.22 6.54
CA ASP A 151 -5.36 -19.85 6.18
C ASP A 151 -5.49 -20.09 4.66
N VAL A 152 -4.73 -19.35 3.84
CA VAL A 152 -4.80 -19.43 2.37
C VAL A 152 -3.97 -20.57 1.81
N CYS A 153 -2.74 -20.77 2.32
CA CYS A 153 -1.81 -21.72 1.72
C CYS A 153 -1.12 -22.67 2.72
N GLY A 154 -1.45 -22.59 4.01
CA GLY A 154 -0.92 -23.50 5.03
C GLY A 154 0.54 -23.25 5.45
N GLN A 155 1.20 -22.23 4.92
CA GLN A 155 2.58 -21.90 5.27
C GLN A 155 2.67 -21.17 6.61
N VAL A 156 3.86 -21.24 7.23
CA VAL A 156 4.13 -20.53 8.50
C VAL A 156 4.12 -19.01 8.27
N LEU A 157 3.46 -18.30 9.17
CA LEU A 157 3.43 -16.84 9.20
C LEU A 157 4.66 -16.29 9.91
N VAL A 158 5.18 -15.17 9.41
CA VAL A 158 6.36 -14.50 9.96
C VAL A 158 6.09 -13.03 10.26
N LEU A 159 6.82 -12.47 11.22
CA LEU A 159 6.97 -11.02 11.34
C LEU A 159 7.87 -10.55 10.18
N ARG A 160 7.48 -9.49 9.48
CA ARG A 160 8.33 -8.92 8.43
C ARG A 160 9.55 -8.21 9.04
N ASP A 161 10.67 -8.20 8.34
CA ASP A 161 11.87 -7.49 8.81
C ASP A 161 11.63 -5.98 8.94
N ASP A 162 10.81 -5.42 8.07
CA ASP A 162 10.42 -4.00 8.11
C ASP A 162 9.33 -3.67 9.15
N ASP A 163 8.90 -4.63 9.97
CA ASP A 163 7.95 -4.44 11.08
C ASP A 163 8.61 -4.52 12.47
N LYS A 164 9.91 -4.60 12.53
CA LYS A 164 10.67 -4.51 13.78
C LYS A 164 10.52 -3.10 14.37
N PRO A 165 10.43 -2.94 15.71
CA PRO A 165 10.12 -1.65 16.35
C PRO A 165 11.02 -0.50 15.91
N GLU A 166 12.33 -0.75 15.78
CA GLU A 166 13.30 0.26 15.33
C GLU A 166 13.08 0.68 13.87
N THR A 167 12.64 -0.26 13.01
CA THR A 167 12.35 0.01 11.61
C THR A 167 11.01 0.72 11.46
N VAL A 168 10.01 0.37 12.28
CA VAL A 168 8.69 1.03 12.30
C VAL A 168 8.82 2.52 12.57
N LYS A 169 9.65 2.91 13.55
CA LYS A 169 9.89 4.32 13.86
C LYS A 169 10.47 5.07 12.66
N LYS A 170 11.51 4.52 12.04
CA LYS A 170 12.09 5.12 10.82
C LYS A 170 11.09 5.25 9.67
N ARG A 171 10.23 4.25 9.51
CA ARG A 171 9.18 4.28 8.48
C ARG A 171 8.14 5.37 8.74
N LEU A 172 7.81 5.65 10.00
CA LEU A 172 6.94 6.76 10.37
C LEU A 172 7.63 8.10 10.11
N ASP A 173 8.91 8.26 10.49
CA ASP A 173 9.67 9.46 10.20
C ASP A 173 9.71 9.75 8.68
N VAL A 174 10.01 8.74 7.86
CA VAL A 174 10.00 8.84 6.38
C VAL A 174 8.60 9.13 5.84
N TYR A 175 7.55 8.54 6.43
CA TYR A 175 6.18 8.82 6.04
C TYR A 175 5.81 10.28 6.26
N HIS A 176 6.09 10.82 7.44
CA HIS A 176 5.77 12.22 7.76
C HIS A 176 6.56 13.21 6.90
N ASP A 177 7.83 12.92 6.64
CA ASP A 177 8.70 13.77 5.82
C ASP A 177 8.34 13.76 4.33
N GLN A 178 8.10 12.58 3.75
CA GLN A 178 8.05 12.41 2.29
C GLN A 178 6.67 12.07 1.74
N THR A 179 5.84 11.35 2.50
CA THR A 179 4.57 10.80 2.00
C THR A 179 3.36 11.60 2.48
N GLN A 180 3.35 12.06 3.71
CA GLN A 180 2.25 12.84 4.25
C GLN A 180 1.95 14.11 3.44
N PRO A 181 2.92 14.82 2.84
CA PRO A 181 2.65 15.96 1.95
C PRO A 181 1.75 15.64 0.75
N LEU A 182 1.64 14.38 0.35
CA LEU A 182 0.73 13.94 -0.70
C LEU A 182 -0.75 14.18 -0.36
N ILE A 183 -1.10 14.22 0.91
CA ILE A 183 -2.48 14.52 1.35
C ILE A 183 -2.87 15.91 0.84
N GLU A 184 -2.02 16.90 1.06
CA GLU A 184 -2.27 18.27 0.56
C GLU A 184 -2.22 18.33 -0.98
N TYR A 185 -1.31 17.59 -1.61
CA TYR A 185 -1.21 17.50 -3.07
C TYR A 185 -2.52 17.02 -3.70
N TYR A 186 -3.10 15.92 -3.22
CA TYR A 186 -4.36 15.38 -3.75
C TYR A 186 -5.59 16.15 -3.28
N GLN A 187 -5.50 16.84 -2.15
CA GLN A 187 -6.55 17.79 -1.73
C GLN A 187 -6.64 18.97 -2.70
N LYS A 188 -5.51 19.53 -3.10
CA LYS A 188 -5.46 20.61 -4.12
C LYS A 188 -5.95 20.14 -5.48
N ALA A 189 -5.69 18.87 -5.83
CA ALA A 189 -6.23 18.25 -7.04
C ALA A 189 -7.73 17.94 -6.99
N GLY A 190 -8.38 18.08 -5.83
CA GLY A 190 -9.81 17.85 -5.65
C GLY A 190 -10.25 16.39 -5.65
N VAL A 191 -9.31 15.44 -5.51
CA VAL A 191 -9.58 13.99 -5.55
C VAL A 191 -9.33 13.29 -4.21
N LEU A 192 -8.95 14.04 -3.15
CA LEU A 192 -8.71 13.46 -1.83
C LEU A 192 -10.02 13.08 -1.14
N ALA A 193 -10.06 11.88 -0.59
CA ALA A 193 -11.04 11.42 0.37
C ALA A 193 -10.37 10.93 1.66
N GLN A 194 -10.93 11.27 2.82
CA GLN A 194 -10.38 10.83 4.11
C GLN A 194 -11.32 9.84 4.79
N VAL A 195 -10.74 8.80 5.39
CA VAL A 195 -11.46 7.78 6.15
C VAL A 195 -10.73 7.53 7.46
N ASP A 196 -11.48 7.47 8.56
CA ASP A 196 -10.96 7.07 9.86
C ASP A 196 -10.58 5.58 9.84
N GLY A 197 -9.27 5.32 9.83
CA GLY A 197 -8.72 3.98 9.82
C GLY A 197 -8.66 3.32 11.20
N THR A 198 -9.13 3.99 12.26
CA THR A 198 -9.20 3.40 13.61
C THR A 198 -10.42 2.50 13.81
N MET A 199 -11.44 2.65 12.97
CA MET A 199 -12.65 1.82 12.96
C MET A 199 -12.32 0.36 12.64
N ASP A 200 -13.31 -0.53 12.83
CA ASP A 200 -13.20 -1.91 12.41
C ASP A 200 -12.98 -2.02 10.89
N MET A 201 -12.26 -3.07 10.48
CA MET A 201 -11.84 -3.26 9.08
C MET A 201 -13.02 -3.22 8.10
N GLU A 202 -14.18 -3.74 8.48
CA GLU A 202 -15.37 -3.73 7.62
C GLU A 202 -15.99 -2.33 7.55
N ASP A 203 -16.06 -1.61 8.65
CA ASP A 203 -16.60 -0.26 8.71
C ASP A 203 -15.75 0.71 7.88
N VAL A 204 -14.41 0.60 7.95
CA VAL A 204 -13.50 1.33 7.05
C VAL A 204 -13.82 1.02 5.59
N PHE A 205 -14.02 -0.25 5.26
CA PHE A 205 -14.36 -0.66 3.89
C PHE A 205 -15.69 -0.05 3.42
N GLN A 206 -16.72 -0.10 4.23
CA GLN A 206 -18.03 0.47 3.91
C GLN A 206 -17.97 2.00 3.75
N ALA A 207 -17.18 2.69 4.60
CA ALA A 207 -16.93 4.12 4.45
C ALA A 207 -16.25 4.44 3.11
N ILE A 208 -15.26 3.66 2.69
CA ILE A 208 -14.60 3.82 1.39
C ILE A 208 -15.59 3.56 0.25
N VAL A 209 -16.37 2.48 0.30
CA VAL A 209 -17.37 2.16 -0.72
C VAL A 209 -18.39 3.27 -0.88
N LYS A 210 -18.83 3.89 0.21
CA LYS A 210 -19.75 5.03 0.17
C LYS A 210 -19.17 6.25 -0.57
N ILE A 211 -17.85 6.45 -0.46
CA ILE A 211 -17.14 7.54 -1.17
C ILE A 211 -17.00 7.21 -2.66
N LEU A 212 -16.61 5.98 -2.98
CA LEU A 212 -16.32 5.57 -4.35
C LEU A 212 -17.58 5.41 -5.23
N GLY A 213 -18.75 5.31 -4.60
CA GLY A 213 -20.00 4.97 -5.26
C GLY A 213 -20.20 3.46 -5.45
N ALA A 214 -21.47 3.05 -5.47
CA ALA A 214 -21.84 1.63 -5.63
C ALA A 214 -21.78 1.20 -7.09
#